data_367affd45a8e4f8213bc2f174dcc7015
#
_entry.id   367affd45a8e4f8213bc2f174dcc7015
#
_cell.length_a   1.000
_cell.length_b   1.000
_cell.length_c   1.000
_cell.angle_alpha   90.00
_cell.angle_beta   90.00
_cell.angle_gamma   90.00
#
_symmetry.space_group_name_H-M   'P 1'
#
loop_
_entity.id
_entity.type
_entity.pdbx_description
1 polymer ?
#
loop_
_entity_poly.entity_id
_entity_poly.type
_entity_poly.pdbx_seq_one_letter_code
_entity_poly.pdbx_strand_id
1 'polypeptide(L)'
;MTRILTALLLIPTFCYVVLWAPQWAFLAVVAAVAVLCFHEYADLAGRHNIPKPGVFGYVAGLLVLFLPDKDATFFVLIAILGMALSLRLRELPQSLGSAAVLLLGVAYVFGSLRCGIDLRAVSPYWLFFALSLNWVGDISALYVGRLLGRHKLAPRVSPGKSWEGAAGSLVASVIYGAVYIPRLLPTVPLAEALGLTAIANIAGQLGDLCESAIKRGAGVKDSGTLLPGHGGWLDRVDSSLFALPVVYFIVSNFHW
;
A
#
# COMPACT_ATOMS: atom_id res chain seq x y z
N MET A 1 -15.30 19.83 -11.32
CA MET A 1 -16.45 19.49 -10.45
C MET A 1 -16.45 18.00 -10.06
N THR A 2 -16.23 17.06 -10.96
CA THR A 2 -16.19 15.61 -10.69
C THR A 2 -15.21 15.20 -9.57
N ARG A 3 -14.01 15.74 -9.51
CA ARG A 3 -12.99 15.41 -8.49
C ARG A 3 -13.42 15.75 -7.06
N ILE A 4 -14.07 16.90 -6.86
CA ILE A 4 -14.53 17.33 -5.54
C ILE A 4 -15.72 16.47 -5.07
N LEU A 5 -16.64 16.17 -5.97
CA LEU A 5 -17.78 15.29 -5.69
C LEU A 5 -17.34 13.87 -5.32
N THR A 6 -16.36 13.32 -6.07
CA THR A 6 -15.80 11.99 -5.79
C THR A 6 -15.10 11.95 -4.42
N ALA A 7 -14.31 12.98 -4.09
CA ALA A 7 -13.64 13.07 -2.79
C ALA A 7 -14.64 13.22 -1.63
N LEU A 8 -15.68 14.04 -1.80
CA LEU A 8 -16.75 14.24 -0.80
C LEU A 8 -17.54 12.96 -0.50
N LEU A 9 -17.67 12.06 -1.46
CA LEU A 9 -18.32 10.77 -1.26
C LEU A 9 -17.37 9.71 -0.72
N LEU A 10 -16.15 9.62 -1.30
CA LEU A 10 -15.21 8.57 -0.96
C LEU A 10 -14.63 8.71 0.45
N ILE A 11 -14.31 9.93 0.91
CA ILE A 11 -13.71 10.13 2.23
C ILE A 11 -14.63 9.71 3.38
N PRO A 12 -15.91 10.16 3.45
CA PRO A 12 -16.83 9.70 4.49
C PRO A 12 -17.11 8.19 4.42
N THR A 13 -17.29 7.66 3.19
CA THR A 13 -17.50 6.22 2.99
C THR A 13 -16.31 5.42 3.49
N PHE A 14 -15.10 5.86 3.17
CA PHE A 14 -13.86 5.24 3.65
C PHE A 14 -13.77 5.27 5.18
N CYS A 15 -13.99 6.44 5.81
CA CYS A 15 -13.99 6.56 7.26
C CYS A 15 -15.03 5.63 7.91
N TYR A 16 -16.24 5.57 7.35
CA TYR A 16 -17.28 4.66 7.83
C TYR A 16 -16.86 3.19 7.71
N VAL A 17 -16.34 2.78 6.56
CA VAL A 17 -15.91 1.40 6.32
C VAL A 17 -14.78 0.98 7.26
N VAL A 18 -13.81 1.85 7.49
CA VAL A 18 -12.66 1.55 8.36
C VAL A 18 -13.08 1.49 9.82
N LEU A 19 -13.87 2.44 10.30
CA LEU A 19 -14.14 2.61 11.74
C LEU A 19 -15.38 1.87 12.23
N TRP A 20 -16.46 1.85 11.45
CA TRP A 20 -17.78 1.43 11.96
C TRP A 20 -18.46 0.32 11.16
N ALA A 21 -18.02 0.00 9.93
CA ALA A 21 -18.68 -1.04 9.14
C ALA A 21 -18.59 -2.41 9.80
N PRO A 22 -19.62 -3.26 9.65
CA PRO A 22 -19.56 -4.64 10.11
C PRO A 22 -18.45 -5.41 9.40
N GLN A 23 -17.87 -6.41 10.07
CA GLN A 23 -16.68 -7.12 9.59
C GLN A 23 -16.82 -7.66 8.16
N TRP A 24 -17.98 -8.24 7.82
CA TRP A 24 -18.20 -8.78 6.48
C TRP A 24 -18.16 -7.70 5.40
N ALA A 25 -18.71 -6.50 5.65
CA ALA A 25 -18.71 -5.40 4.70
C ALA A 25 -17.29 -4.83 4.52
N PHE A 26 -16.54 -4.68 5.61
CA PHE A 26 -15.14 -4.29 5.56
C PHE A 26 -14.31 -5.28 4.74
N LEU A 27 -14.42 -6.58 5.00
CA LEU A 27 -13.71 -7.62 4.28
C LEU A 27 -14.07 -7.64 2.78
N ALA A 28 -15.35 -7.44 2.45
CA ALA A 28 -15.78 -7.35 1.06
C ALA A 28 -15.14 -6.16 0.32
N VAL A 29 -15.06 -4.99 0.98
CA VAL A 29 -14.40 -3.81 0.41
C VAL A 29 -12.91 -4.04 0.24
N VAL A 30 -12.23 -4.59 1.26
CA VAL A 30 -10.78 -4.88 1.17
C VAL A 30 -10.50 -5.89 0.06
N ALA A 31 -11.33 -6.94 -0.08
CA ALA A 31 -11.18 -7.91 -1.16
C ALA A 31 -11.36 -7.27 -2.55
N ALA A 32 -12.36 -6.40 -2.70
CA ALA A 32 -12.58 -5.70 -3.95
C ALA A 32 -11.39 -4.79 -4.31
N VAL A 33 -10.89 -4.00 -3.34
CA VAL A 33 -9.69 -3.16 -3.52
C VAL A 33 -8.48 -4.02 -3.86
N ALA A 34 -8.26 -5.14 -3.17
CA ALA A 34 -7.15 -6.04 -3.42
C ALA A 34 -7.17 -6.60 -4.85
N VAL A 35 -8.33 -7.07 -5.31
CA VAL A 35 -8.51 -7.60 -6.67
C VAL A 35 -8.25 -6.52 -7.73
N LEU A 36 -8.77 -5.31 -7.54
CA LEU A 36 -8.57 -4.19 -8.46
C LEU A 36 -7.10 -3.76 -8.51
N CYS A 37 -6.44 -3.59 -7.36
CA CYS A 37 -5.02 -3.26 -7.29
C CYS A 37 -4.14 -4.36 -7.93
N PHE A 38 -4.45 -5.62 -7.67
CA PHE A 38 -3.71 -6.73 -8.27
C PHE A 38 -3.91 -6.83 -9.78
N HIS A 39 -5.10 -6.48 -10.27
CA HIS A 39 -5.37 -6.39 -11.71
C HIS A 39 -4.47 -5.34 -12.37
N GLU A 40 -4.40 -4.14 -11.80
CA GLU A 40 -3.54 -3.06 -12.32
C GLU A 40 -2.05 -3.43 -12.21
N TYR A 41 -1.63 -4.06 -11.11
CA TYR A 41 -0.28 -4.59 -10.96
C TYR A 41 0.06 -5.63 -12.04
N ALA A 42 -0.85 -6.56 -12.33
CA ALA A 42 -0.67 -7.56 -13.38
C ALA A 42 -0.60 -6.91 -14.78
N ASP A 43 -1.36 -5.85 -15.01
CA ASP A 43 -1.29 -5.08 -16.25
C ASP A 43 0.06 -4.36 -16.41
N LEU A 44 0.59 -3.79 -15.34
CA LEU A 44 1.93 -3.20 -15.32
C LEU A 44 3.00 -4.26 -15.63
N ALA A 45 2.91 -5.47 -15.03
CA ALA A 45 3.82 -6.58 -15.34
C ALA A 45 3.79 -6.95 -16.83
N GLY A 46 2.60 -7.01 -17.44
CA GLY A 46 2.44 -7.24 -18.87
C GLY A 46 3.12 -6.18 -19.74
N ARG A 47 3.12 -4.92 -19.31
CA ARG A 47 3.83 -3.81 -20.00
C ARG A 47 5.35 -3.91 -19.87
N HIS A 48 5.85 -4.58 -18.84
CA HIS A 48 7.26 -4.95 -18.71
C HIS A 48 7.65 -6.21 -19.53
N ASN A 49 6.75 -6.70 -20.38
CA ASN A 49 6.91 -7.96 -21.14
C ASN A 49 7.06 -9.19 -20.23
N ILE A 50 6.51 -9.15 -19.02
CA ILE A 50 6.48 -10.30 -18.11
C ILE A 50 5.06 -10.88 -18.13
N PRO A 51 4.91 -12.21 -18.24
CA PRO A 51 3.60 -12.86 -18.26
C PRO A 51 2.80 -12.51 -17.00
N LYS A 52 1.53 -12.16 -17.20
CA LYS A 52 0.64 -11.83 -16.08
C LYS A 52 0.42 -13.05 -15.18
N PRO A 53 0.30 -12.88 -13.86
CA PRO A 53 0.09 -13.98 -12.91
C PRO A 53 -1.17 -14.83 -13.16
N GLY A 54 -2.13 -14.34 -13.94
CA GLY A 54 -3.36 -15.03 -14.27
C GLY A 54 -4.24 -15.34 -13.06
N VAL A 55 -5.18 -16.29 -13.21
CA VAL A 55 -6.14 -16.68 -12.16
C VAL A 55 -5.44 -17.17 -10.89
N PHE A 56 -4.30 -17.84 -11.03
CA PHE A 56 -3.55 -18.35 -9.86
C PHE A 56 -3.08 -17.25 -8.93
N GLY A 57 -2.72 -16.06 -9.45
CA GLY A 57 -2.35 -14.92 -8.65
C GLY A 57 -3.52 -14.41 -7.79
N TYR A 58 -4.71 -14.33 -8.36
CA TYR A 58 -5.92 -13.94 -7.62
C TYR A 58 -6.29 -14.96 -6.54
N VAL A 59 -6.26 -16.26 -6.87
CA VAL A 59 -6.58 -17.32 -5.91
C VAL A 59 -5.55 -17.32 -4.76
N ALA A 60 -4.25 -17.30 -5.07
CA ALA A 60 -3.20 -17.25 -4.06
C ALA A 60 -3.33 -15.99 -3.19
N GLY A 61 -3.60 -14.84 -3.80
CA GLY A 61 -3.81 -13.58 -3.09
C GLY A 61 -5.02 -13.59 -2.16
N LEU A 62 -6.16 -14.09 -2.62
CA LEU A 62 -7.36 -14.22 -1.78
C LEU A 62 -7.15 -15.23 -0.64
N LEU A 63 -6.38 -16.31 -0.87
CA LEU A 63 -5.97 -17.20 0.20
C LEU A 63 -5.09 -16.48 1.23
N VAL A 64 -4.12 -15.65 0.79
CA VAL A 64 -3.33 -14.80 1.70
C VAL A 64 -4.22 -13.85 2.48
N LEU A 65 -5.24 -13.28 1.85
CA LEU A 65 -6.10 -12.29 2.47
C LEU A 65 -7.00 -12.90 3.57
N PHE A 66 -7.54 -14.10 3.35
CA PHE A 66 -8.60 -14.64 4.19
C PHE A 66 -8.20 -15.83 5.07
N LEU A 67 -7.15 -16.58 4.73
CA LEU A 67 -6.73 -17.69 5.58
C LEU A 67 -6.16 -17.16 6.91
N PRO A 68 -6.57 -17.74 8.05
CA PRO A 68 -5.92 -17.48 9.33
C PRO A 68 -4.51 -18.08 9.37
N ASP A 69 -3.71 -17.65 10.33
CA ASP A 69 -2.43 -18.25 10.75
C ASP A 69 -1.48 -18.62 9.61
N LYS A 70 -1.00 -17.60 8.87
CA LYS A 70 -0.05 -17.77 7.78
C LYS A 70 1.36 -17.65 8.31
N ASP A 71 2.04 -18.77 8.32
CA ASP A 71 3.48 -18.81 8.56
C ASP A 71 4.28 -18.60 7.25
N ALA A 72 5.59 -18.53 7.37
CA ALA A 72 6.48 -18.42 6.23
C ALA A 72 6.30 -19.57 5.21
N THR A 73 5.88 -20.75 5.66
CA THR A 73 5.66 -21.96 4.83
C THR A 73 4.64 -21.69 3.75
N PHE A 74 3.58 -20.92 4.04
CA PHE A 74 2.56 -20.59 3.06
C PHE A 74 3.12 -19.76 1.89
N PHE A 75 3.96 -18.78 2.18
CA PHE A 75 4.63 -17.98 1.16
C PHE A 75 5.64 -18.81 0.36
N VAL A 76 6.34 -19.76 1.00
CA VAL A 76 7.22 -20.72 0.32
C VAL A 76 6.41 -21.58 -0.65
N LEU A 77 5.24 -22.09 -0.26
CA LEU A 77 4.38 -22.87 -1.14
C LEU A 77 3.89 -22.06 -2.35
N ILE A 78 3.53 -20.78 -2.16
CA ILE A 78 3.17 -19.88 -3.27
C ILE A 78 4.36 -19.68 -4.22
N ALA A 79 5.57 -19.51 -3.69
CA ALA A 79 6.77 -19.37 -4.50
C ALA A 79 7.06 -20.65 -5.32
N ILE A 80 7.00 -21.82 -4.70
CA ILE A 80 7.16 -23.11 -5.37
C ILE A 80 6.09 -23.29 -6.45
N LEU A 81 4.84 -22.97 -6.15
CA LEU A 81 3.75 -23.03 -7.13
C LEU A 81 4.00 -22.08 -8.29
N GLY A 82 4.45 -20.85 -8.03
CA GLY A 82 4.80 -19.87 -9.06
C GLY A 82 5.90 -20.39 -9.98
N MET A 83 6.93 -21.01 -9.42
CA MET A 83 7.99 -21.66 -10.20
C MET A 83 7.45 -22.83 -11.03
N ALA A 84 6.62 -23.70 -10.45
CA ALA A 84 6.00 -24.82 -11.17
C ALA A 84 5.09 -24.35 -12.32
N LEU A 85 4.31 -23.27 -12.10
CA LEU A 85 3.46 -22.68 -13.13
C LEU A 85 4.26 -22.06 -14.28
N SER A 86 5.46 -21.55 -14.00
CA SER A 86 6.35 -20.98 -15.02
C SER A 86 6.83 -22.02 -16.05
N LEU A 87 6.81 -23.31 -15.72
CA LEU A 87 7.11 -24.41 -16.67
C LEU A 87 6.12 -24.49 -17.86
N ARG A 88 4.93 -23.86 -17.72
CA ARG A 88 3.93 -23.80 -18.80
C ARG A 88 4.20 -22.68 -19.81
N LEU A 89 5.16 -21.81 -19.53
CA LEU A 89 5.51 -20.71 -20.43
C LEU A 89 6.19 -21.22 -21.67
N ARG A 90 5.88 -20.63 -22.83
CA ARG A 90 6.54 -20.94 -24.09
C ARG A 90 7.99 -20.45 -24.14
N GLU A 91 8.28 -19.37 -23.43
CA GLU A 91 9.58 -18.72 -23.40
C GLU A 91 10.23 -18.88 -22.03
N LEU A 92 11.19 -19.81 -21.92
CA LEU A 92 11.90 -20.11 -20.67
C LEU A 92 12.61 -18.90 -20.02
N PRO A 93 13.17 -17.91 -20.77
CA PRO A 93 13.77 -16.72 -20.15
C PRO A 93 12.81 -15.91 -19.27
N GLN A 94 11.50 -16.05 -19.49
CA GLN A 94 10.46 -15.35 -18.70
C GLN A 94 10.04 -16.09 -17.43
N SER A 95 10.53 -17.31 -17.20
CA SER A 95 10.09 -18.17 -16.09
C SER A 95 10.36 -17.56 -14.72
N LEU A 96 11.59 -17.09 -14.49
CA LEU A 96 11.96 -16.44 -13.23
C LEU A 96 11.17 -15.13 -13.01
N GLY A 97 11.04 -14.30 -14.05
CA GLY A 97 10.28 -13.05 -14.00
C GLY A 97 8.80 -13.28 -13.67
N SER A 98 8.19 -14.31 -14.29
CA SER A 98 6.78 -14.67 -14.04
C SER A 98 6.56 -15.13 -12.60
N ALA A 99 7.43 -16.00 -12.07
CA ALA A 99 7.35 -16.47 -10.69
C ALA A 99 7.57 -15.32 -9.69
N ALA A 100 8.54 -14.44 -9.96
CA ALA A 100 8.83 -13.28 -9.13
C ALA A 100 7.65 -12.29 -9.12
N VAL A 101 7.04 -12.00 -10.26
CA VAL A 101 5.88 -11.10 -10.36
C VAL A 101 4.66 -11.69 -9.63
N LEU A 102 4.43 -13.00 -9.72
CA LEU A 102 3.37 -13.65 -8.95
C LEU A 102 3.59 -13.47 -7.44
N LEU A 103 4.77 -13.86 -6.94
CA LEU A 103 5.08 -13.80 -5.51
C LEU A 103 5.08 -12.36 -4.99
N LEU A 104 5.75 -11.45 -5.71
CA LEU A 104 5.80 -10.04 -5.33
C LEU A 104 4.40 -9.41 -5.32
N GLY A 105 3.59 -9.66 -6.35
CA GLY A 105 2.24 -9.10 -6.42
C GLY A 105 1.33 -9.61 -5.32
N VAL A 106 1.41 -10.90 -4.98
CA VAL A 106 0.64 -11.48 -3.88
C VAL A 106 1.09 -10.88 -2.54
N ALA A 107 2.39 -10.79 -2.28
CA ALA A 107 2.92 -10.22 -1.05
C ALA A 107 2.62 -8.71 -0.95
N TYR A 108 2.88 -7.96 -2.02
CA TYR A 108 2.74 -6.50 -2.08
C TYR A 108 1.28 -6.05 -1.92
N VAL A 109 0.35 -6.67 -2.65
CA VAL A 109 -1.05 -6.22 -2.62
C VAL A 109 -1.82 -6.93 -1.51
N PHE A 110 -1.94 -8.26 -1.58
CA PHE A 110 -2.80 -9.01 -0.65
C PHE A 110 -2.16 -9.13 0.73
N GLY A 111 -0.84 -9.35 0.80
CA GLY A 111 -0.11 -9.41 2.08
C GLY A 111 -0.19 -8.10 2.85
N SER A 112 0.02 -6.97 2.17
CA SER A 112 -0.07 -5.65 2.81
C SER A 112 -1.50 -5.33 3.27
N LEU A 113 -2.51 -5.62 2.46
CA LEU A 113 -3.92 -5.40 2.84
C LEU A 113 -4.36 -6.36 3.96
N ARG A 114 -3.79 -7.58 4.02
CA ARG A 114 -3.99 -8.48 5.16
C ARG A 114 -3.48 -7.85 6.46
N CYS A 115 -2.32 -7.22 6.47
CA CYS A 115 -1.84 -6.48 7.63
C CYS A 115 -2.84 -5.38 8.05
N GLY A 116 -3.53 -4.75 7.08
CA GLY A 116 -4.62 -3.82 7.37
C GLY A 116 -5.83 -4.48 8.04
N ILE A 117 -6.21 -5.69 7.62
CA ILE A 117 -7.27 -6.46 8.28
C ILE A 117 -6.87 -6.79 9.72
N ASP A 118 -5.65 -7.24 9.93
CA ASP A 118 -5.14 -7.61 11.24
C ASP A 118 -5.00 -6.38 12.16
N LEU A 119 -4.55 -5.23 11.64
CA LEU A 119 -4.56 -3.96 12.38
C LEU A 119 -5.97 -3.56 12.84
N ARG A 120 -6.98 -3.69 11.97
CA ARG A 120 -8.37 -3.40 12.35
C ARG A 120 -8.88 -4.36 13.42
N ALA A 121 -8.43 -5.62 13.40
CA ALA A 121 -8.79 -6.60 14.43
C ALA A 121 -8.19 -6.24 15.80
N VAL A 122 -7.00 -5.63 15.86
CA VAL A 122 -6.44 -5.06 17.09
C VAL A 122 -7.25 -3.83 17.50
N SER A 123 -7.37 -2.85 16.63
CA SER A 123 -8.24 -1.67 16.80
C SER A 123 -8.49 -0.99 15.47
N PRO A 124 -9.74 -0.57 15.15
CA PRO A 124 -10.04 0.24 13.96
C PRO A 124 -9.22 1.54 13.90
N TYR A 125 -8.83 2.08 15.05
CA TYR A 125 -8.02 3.29 15.14
C TYR A 125 -6.58 3.08 14.65
N TRP A 126 -6.01 1.87 14.79
CA TRP A 126 -4.71 1.54 14.22
C TRP A 126 -4.73 1.52 12.69
N LEU A 127 -5.74 0.90 12.10
CA LEU A 127 -5.90 0.90 10.65
C LEU A 127 -6.11 2.33 10.14
N PHE A 128 -6.99 3.10 10.80
CA PHE A 128 -7.25 4.48 10.41
C PHE A 128 -5.99 5.35 10.51
N PHE A 129 -5.19 5.17 11.57
CA PHE A 129 -3.89 5.82 11.73
C PHE A 129 -2.97 5.53 10.55
N ALA A 130 -2.73 4.24 10.23
CA ALA A 130 -1.81 3.84 9.18
C ALA A 130 -2.20 4.40 7.79
N LEU A 131 -3.50 4.53 7.52
CA LEU A 131 -4.00 5.06 6.26
C LEU A 131 -3.98 6.61 6.22
N SER A 132 -4.46 7.27 7.27
CA SER A 132 -4.52 8.74 7.35
C SER A 132 -3.14 9.40 7.49
N LEU A 133 -2.16 8.70 8.06
CA LEU A 133 -0.76 9.12 8.13
C LEU A 133 -0.21 9.49 6.75
N ASN A 134 -0.49 8.66 5.74
CA ASN A 134 -0.03 8.89 4.38
C ASN A 134 -0.67 10.16 3.78
N TRP A 135 -1.96 10.40 4.04
CA TRP A 135 -2.64 11.62 3.55
C TRP A 135 -2.03 12.89 4.14
N VAL A 136 -1.75 12.88 5.46
CA VAL A 136 -1.08 14.00 6.12
C VAL A 136 0.31 14.22 5.54
N GLY A 137 1.06 13.13 5.35
CA GLY A 137 2.38 13.15 4.75
C GLY A 137 2.38 13.71 3.33
N ASP A 138 1.49 13.24 2.46
CA ASP A 138 1.42 13.64 1.04
C ASP A 138 1.02 15.10 0.88
N ILE A 139 0.03 15.56 1.66
CA ILE A 139 -0.39 16.97 1.67
C ILE A 139 0.78 17.85 2.09
N SER A 140 1.48 17.48 3.16
CA SER A 140 2.61 18.25 3.68
C SER A 140 3.80 18.24 2.73
N ALA A 141 4.11 17.08 2.14
CA ALA A 141 5.15 16.96 1.11
C ALA A 141 4.87 17.86 -0.09
N LEU A 142 3.61 17.94 -0.52
CA LEU A 142 3.20 18.76 -1.65
C LEU A 142 3.42 20.26 -1.35
N TYR A 143 2.94 20.75 -0.20
CA TYR A 143 3.06 22.18 0.14
C TYR A 143 4.50 22.57 0.43
N VAL A 144 5.21 21.83 1.29
CA VAL A 144 6.62 22.10 1.60
C VAL A 144 7.50 21.96 0.35
N GLY A 145 7.28 20.91 -0.46
CA GLY A 145 8.01 20.70 -1.69
C GLY A 145 7.80 21.79 -2.75
N ARG A 146 6.59 22.39 -2.81
CA ARG A 146 6.31 23.54 -3.70
C ARG A 146 6.93 24.84 -3.22
N LEU A 147 6.92 25.07 -1.90
CA LEU A 147 7.38 26.33 -1.33
C LEU A 147 8.90 26.35 -1.12
N LEU A 148 9.49 25.25 -0.69
CA LEU A 148 10.87 25.18 -0.24
C LEU A 148 11.73 24.20 -1.05
N GLY A 149 11.14 23.37 -1.93
CA GLY A 149 11.83 22.29 -2.64
C GLY A 149 12.88 22.80 -3.62
N ARG A 150 14.13 22.49 -3.32
CA ARG A 150 15.30 22.82 -4.14
C ARG A 150 16.02 21.58 -4.64
N HIS A 151 16.09 20.53 -3.81
CA HIS A 151 16.82 19.32 -4.12
C HIS A 151 15.86 18.20 -4.51
N LYS A 152 16.01 17.66 -5.71
CA LYS A 152 15.15 16.58 -6.21
C LYS A 152 15.43 15.27 -5.50
N LEU A 153 14.38 14.58 -5.01
CA LEU A 153 14.48 13.31 -4.32
C LEU A 153 14.74 12.15 -5.28
N ALA A 154 13.96 12.06 -6.35
CA ALA A 154 14.01 10.94 -7.30
C ALA A 154 13.76 11.46 -8.76
N PRO A 155 14.72 12.15 -9.41
CA PRO A 155 14.49 12.82 -10.68
C PRO A 155 13.97 11.93 -11.81
N ARG A 156 14.43 10.67 -11.86
CA ARG A 156 14.06 9.69 -12.92
C ARG A 156 12.68 9.06 -12.69
N VAL A 157 12.25 8.96 -11.45
CA VAL A 157 11.03 8.25 -11.05
C VAL A 157 9.87 9.23 -10.85
N SER A 158 10.10 10.23 -10.01
CA SER A 158 9.13 11.27 -9.66
C SER A 158 9.80 12.64 -9.60
N PRO A 159 9.91 13.37 -10.73
CA PRO A 159 10.63 14.65 -10.80
C PRO A 159 9.98 15.77 -9.97
N GLY A 160 8.75 15.60 -9.51
CA GLY A 160 8.04 16.52 -8.64
C GLY A 160 8.47 16.47 -7.17
N LYS A 161 9.01 15.32 -6.71
CA LYS A 161 9.39 15.11 -5.30
C LYS A 161 10.74 15.76 -4.97
N SER A 162 10.83 16.33 -3.76
CA SER A 162 12.04 16.97 -3.21
C SER A 162 12.38 16.43 -1.82
N TRP A 163 13.65 16.55 -1.42
CA TRP A 163 14.10 16.19 -0.08
C TRP A 163 13.44 17.06 1.00
N GLU A 164 13.24 18.35 0.71
CA GLU A 164 12.54 19.27 1.62
C GLU A 164 11.08 18.87 1.80
N GLY A 165 10.41 18.45 0.70
CA GLY A 165 9.07 17.91 0.76
C GLY A 165 9.00 16.62 1.59
N ALA A 166 9.96 15.71 1.42
CA ALA A 166 10.06 14.47 2.20
C ALA A 166 10.26 14.76 3.71
N ALA A 167 11.14 15.70 4.03
CA ALA A 167 11.35 16.14 5.41
C ALA A 167 10.08 16.79 6.00
N GLY A 168 9.39 17.63 5.23
CA GLY A 168 8.10 18.23 5.63
C GLY A 168 7.01 17.19 5.88
N SER A 169 6.96 16.15 5.04
CA SER A 169 6.10 14.98 5.24
C SER A 169 6.37 14.31 6.59
N LEU A 170 7.65 14.01 6.87
CA LEU A 170 8.07 13.37 8.10
C LEU A 170 7.69 14.19 9.34
N VAL A 171 8.02 15.48 9.35
CA VAL A 171 7.72 16.38 10.48
C VAL A 171 6.21 16.48 10.73
N ALA A 172 5.41 16.71 9.68
CA ALA A 172 3.96 16.81 9.82
C ALA A 172 3.33 15.49 10.28
N SER A 173 3.83 14.37 9.78
CA SER A 173 3.38 13.03 10.20
C SER A 173 3.71 12.76 11.66
N VAL A 174 4.92 13.11 12.12
CA VAL A 174 5.31 12.95 13.53
C VAL A 174 4.44 13.81 14.44
N ILE A 175 4.13 15.06 14.06
CA ILE A 175 3.18 15.92 14.79
C ILE A 175 1.80 15.27 14.81
N TYR A 176 1.33 14.75 13.68
CA TYR A 176 0.04 14.04 13.60
C TYR A 176 0.01 12.84 14.55
N GLY A 177 1.03 11.98 14.53
CA GLY A 177 1.15 10.83 15.43
C GLY A 177 1.21 11.20 16.91
N ALA A 178 1.94 12.29 17.24
CA ALA A 178 2.01 12.84 18.60
C ALA A 178 0.66 13.32 19.14
N VAL A 179 -0.23 13.72 18.25
CA VAL A 179 -1.58 14.18 18.61
C VAL A 179 -2.61 13.05 18.57
N TYR A 180 -2.53 12.20 17.55
CA TYR A 180 -3.51 11.15 17.29
C TYR A 180 -3.38 9.99 18.30
N ILE A 181 -2.16 9.43 18.44
CA ILE A 181 -1.92 8.20 19.20
C ILE A 181 -2.27 8.39 20.68
N PRO A 182 -1.81 9.41 21.40
CA PRO A 182 -2.18 9.57 22.81
C PRO A 182 -3.68 9.77 23.07
N ARG A 183 -4.43 10.25 22.07
CA ARG A 183 -5.88 10.47 22.21
C ARG A 183 -6.73 9.23 21.95
N LEU A 184 -6.35 8.43 20.97
CA LEU A 184 -7.17 7.30 20.49
C LEU A 184 -6.58 5.93 20.83
N LEU A 185 -5.30 5.89 21.18
CA LEU A 185 -4.50 4.71 21.51
C LEU A 185 -3.62 5.00 22.74
N PRO A 186 -4.23 5.35 23.89
CA PRO A 186 -3.54 5.92 25.06
C PRO A 186 -2.57 4.98 25.76
N THR A 187 -2.57 3.69 25.42
CA THR A 187 -1.64 2.69 25.97
C THR A 187 -0.22 2.83 25.42
N VAL A 188 -0.03 3.54 24.32
CA VAL A 188 1.25 3.66 23.62
C VAL A 188 2.07 4.81 24.22
N PRO A 189 3.31 4.57 24.70
CA PRO A 189 4.19 5.62 25.17
C PRO A 189 4.52 6.62 24.05
N LEU A 190 4.59 7.91 24.38
CA LEU A 190 4.80 8.96 23.38
C LEU A 190 6.07 8.76 22.54
N ALA A 191 7.19 8.34 23.15
CA ALA A 191 8.44 8.11 22.44
C ALA A 191 8.30 7.02 21.37
N GLU A 192 7.58 5.95 21.69
CA GLU A 192 7.32 4.83 20.78
C GLU A 192 6.35 5.24 19.68
N ALA A 193 5.33 6.04 20.01
CA ALA A 193 4.42 6.63 19.03
C ALA A 193 5.15 7.50 17.99
N LEU A 194 6.11 8.32 18.41
CA LEU A 194 6.93 9.14 17.52
C LEU A 194 7.80 8.27 16.61
N GLY A 195 8.46 7.26 17.17
CA GLY A 195 9.29 6.31 16.42
C GLY A 195 8.48 5.53 15.38
N LEU A 196 7.35 4.94 15.79
CA LEU A 196 6.41 4.26 14.89
C LEU A 196 5.97 5.16 13.74
N THR A 197 5.55 6.38 14.06
CA THR A 197 5.07 7.34 13.06
C THR A 197 6.14 7.69 12.04
N ALA A 198 7.37 7.93 12.51
CA ALA A 198 8.49 8.26 11.63
C ALA A 198 8.81 7.10 10.67
N ILE A 199 8.90 5.87 11.19
CA ILE A 199 9.20 4.68 10.38
C ILE A 199 8.06 4.40 9.38
N ALA A 200 6.80 4.50 9.80
CA ALA A 200 5.65 4.28 8.94
C ALA A 200 5.54 5.33 7.82
N ASN A 201 5.84 6.61 8.11
CA ASN A 201 5.87 7.67 7.09
C ASN A 201 6.98 7.42 6.06
N ILE A 202 8.19 7.06 6.50
CA ILE A 202 9.30 6.72 5.59
C ILE A 202 8.90 5.53 4.71
N ALA A 203 8.29 4.49 5.27
CA ALA A 203 7.81 3.36 4.51
C ALA A 203 6.76 3.78 3.46
N GLY A 204 5.80 4.63 3.81
CA GLY A 204 4.82 5.16 2.85
C GLY A 204 5.47 5.95 1.71
N GLN A 205 6.43 6.83 2.01
CA GLN A 205 7.17 7.56 0.98
C GLN A 205 7.95 6.63 0.04
N LEU A 206 8.55 5.58 0.58
CA LEU A 206 9.22 4.54 -0.24
C LEU A 206 8.23 3.77 -1.10
N GLY A 207 7.04 3.47 -0.58
CA GLY A 207 5.97 2.79 -1.32
C GLY A 207 5.58 3.53 -2.59
N ASP A 208 5.24 4.82 -2.47
CA ASP A 208 4.92 5.67 -3.61
C ASP A 208 6.10 5.78 -4.62
N LEU A 209 7.35 5.86 -4.14
CA LEU A 209 8.51 5.86 -5.03
C LEU A 209 8.68 4.51 -5.76
N CYS A 210 8.50 3.39 -5.07
CA CYS A 210 8.59 2.06 -5.66
C CYS A 210 7.52 1.84 -6.72
N GLU A 211 6.27 2.18 -6.41
CA GLU A 211 5.16 2.07 -7.36
C GLU A 211 5.38 3.01 -8.56
N SER A 212 5.80 4.24 -8.31
CA SER A 212 6.19 5.17 -9.36
C SER A 212 7.30 4.61 -10.26
N ALA A 213 8.31 3.91 -9.71
CA ALA A 213 9.37 3.29 -10.50
C ALA A 213 8.83 2.17 -11.40
N ILE A 214 7.94 1.32 -10.88
CA ILE A 214 7.26 0.28 -11.67
C ILE A 214 6.48 0.89 -12.83
N LYS A 215 5.72 1.95 -12.60
CA LYS A 215 4.98 2.67 -13.65
C LYS A 215 5.90 3.25 -14.73
N ARG A 216 6.99 3.93 -14.32
CA ARG A 216 7.95 4.50 -15.29
C ARG A 216 8.64 3.42 -16.12
N GLY A 217 9.01 2.30 -15.50
CA GLY A 217 9.54 1.15 -16.23
C GLY A 217 8.55 0.56 -17.23
N ALA A 218 7.25 0.60 -16.93
CA ALA A 218 6.16 0.22 -17.82
C ALA A 218 5.82 1.28 -18.89
N GLY A 219 6.49 2.44 -18.91
CA GLY A 219 6.25 3.54 -19.84
C GLY A 219 4.95 4.30 -19.58
N VAL A 220 4.38 4.20 -18.39
CA VAL A 220 3.12 4.87 -18.02
C VAL A 220 3.28 5.79 -16.80
N LYS A 221 2.27 6.61 -16.56
CA LYS A 221 2.22 7.51 -15.40
C LYS A 221 1.29 6.98 -14.31
N ASP A 222 0.15 6.47 -14.69
CA ASP A 222 -0.89 5.98 -13.79
C ASP A 222 -1.00 4.45 -13.92
N SER A 223 -1.32 3.75 -12.83
CA SER A 223 -1.43 2.27 -12.82
C SER A 223 -2.62 1.77 -13.64
N GLY A 224 -3.68 2.56 -13.71
CA GLY A 224 -4.91 2.24 -14.42
C GLY A 224 -5.75 3.48 -14.72
N THR A 225 -6.97 3.24 -15.24
CA THR A 225 -7.95 4.29 -15.57
C THR A 225 -9.31 4.04 -14.94
N LEU A 226 -9.38 3.11 -13.98
CA LEU A 226 -10.64 2.65 -13.37
C LEU A 226 -11.32 3.76 -12.54
N LEU A 227 -10.55 4.72 -12.01
CA LEU A 227 -11.10 5.85 -11.27
C LEU A 227 -11.11 7.11 -12.16
N PRO A 228 -12.27 7.55 -12.68
CA PRO A 228 -12.34 8.70 -13.56
C PRO A 228 -11.72 9.95 -12.95
N GLY A 229 -10.67 10.47 -13.59
CA GLY A 229 -9.93 11.65 -13.14
C GLY A 229 -8.95 11.44 -11.97
N HIS A 230 -8.84 10.20 -11.45
CA HIS A 230 -7.97 9.86 -10.31
C HIS A 230 -6.95 8.76 -10.60
N GLY A 231 -6.83 8.25 -11.84
CA GLY A 231 -5.90 7.16 -12.19
C GLY A 231 -6.44 5.78 -11.77
N GLY A 232 -5.55 4.93 -11.29
CA GLY A 232 -5.88 3.58 -10.83
C GLY A 232 -6.14 3.49 -9.32
N TRP A 233 -6.61 2.33 -8.90
CA TRP A 233 -6.75 1.96 -7.49
C TRP A 233 -5.40 1.79 -6.81
N LEU A 234 -4.43 1.20 -7.50
CA LEU A 234 -3.08 1.03 -6.98
C LEU A 234 -2.42 2.38 -6.68
N ASP A 235 -2.61 3.40 -7.56
CA ASP A 235 -2.16 4.77 -7.34
C ASP A 235 -2.75 5.44 -6.06
N ARG A 236 -3.82 4.90 -5.48
CA ARG A 236 -4.48 5.44 -4.28
C ARG A 236 -4.05 4.78 -2.99
N VAL A 237 -3.45 3.62 -3.06
CA VAL A 237 -3.05 2.84 -1.88
C VAL A 237 -1.56 2.52 -1.84
N ASP A 238 -0.78 2.94 -2.81
CA ASP A 238 0.66 2.66 -2.99
C ASP A 238 1.49 2.91 -1.73
N SER A 239 1.39 4.10 -1.15
CA SER A 239 2.01 4.46 0.14
C SER A 239 1.50 3.58 1.28
N SER A 240 0.20 3.30 1.28
CA SER A 240 -0.43 2.51 2.34
C SER A 240 0.00 1.05 2.31
N LEU A 241 0.22 0.47 1.12
CA LEU A 241 0.71 -0.90 0.97
C LEU A 241 2.09 -1.13 1.60
N PHE A 242 2.90 -0.09 1.77
CA PHE A 242 4.16 -0.15 2.50
C PHE A 242 4.00 0.19 3.99
N ALA A 243 3.16 1.16 4.31
CA ALA A 243 2.94 1.58 5.70
C ALA A 243 2.22 0.52 6.53
N LEU A 244 1.21 -0.18 5.98
CA LEU A 244 0.41 -1.17 6.69
C LEU A 244 1.23 -2.31 7.30
N PRO A 245 2.13 -3.01 6.56
CA PRO A 245 2.97 -4.06 7.14
C PRO A 245 3.90 -3.55 8.24
N VAL A 246 4.44 -2.35 8.07
CA VAL A 246 5.35 -1.75 9.04
C VAL A 246 4.63 -1.41 10.34
N VAL A 247 3.46 -0.76 10.25
CA VAL A 247 2.65 -0.45 11.43
C VAL A 247 2.19 -1.75 12.12
N TYR A 248 1.72 -2.74 11.35
CA TYR A 248 1.29 -4.02 11.92
C TYR A 248 2.44 -4.75 12.62
N PHE A 249 3.61 -4.83 11.98
CA PHE A 249 4.78 -5.47 12.58
C PHE A 249 5.16 -4.83 13.92
N ILE A 250 5.17 -3.50 14.01
CA ILE A 250 5.52 -2.81 15.24
C ILE A 250 4.42 -3.03 16.29
N VAL A 251 3.14 -2.81 15.96
CA VAL A 251 2.01 -2.97 16.89
C VAL A 251 1.91 -4.39 17.45
N SER A 252 2.12 -5.40 16.61
CA SER A 252 2.04 -6.81 17.03
C SER A 252 3.20 -7.25 17.92
N ASN A 253 4.40 -6.69 17.74
CA ASN A 253 5.58 -7.07 18.52
C ASN A 253 5.70 -6.31 19.85
N PHE A 254 5.17 -5.09 19.93
CA PHE A 254 5.18 -4.32 21.18
C PHE A 254 3.94 -4.52 22.05
N HIS A 255 2.96 -5.31 21.55
CA HIS A 255 1.73 -5.67 22.28
C HIS A 255 0.92 -4.47 22.81
N TRP A 256 0.77 -3.42 21.98
CA TRP A 256 -0.01 -2.22 22.32
C TRP A 256 -1.52 -2.37 22.10
#